data_86d07a8fe895ad08e80e1e0bffd5f3a6
#
_entry.id   86d07a8fe895ad08e80e1e0bffd5f3a6
#
_cell.length_a   1.000
_cell.length_b   1.000
_cell.length_c   1.000
_cell.angle_alpha   90.00
_cell.angle_beta   90.00
_cell.angle_gamma   90.00
#
_symmetry.space_group_name_H-M   'P 1'
#
loop_
_entity.id
_entity.type
_entity.pdbx_description
1 polymer ?
#
loop_
_entity_poly.entity_id
_entity_poly.type
_entity_poly.pdbx_seq_one_letter_code
_entity_poly.pdbx_strand_id
1 'polypeptide(L)'
;MVIFMKGIVLAGGSGTRLYPITKAVSKQLLPLYDKPMIYYPISVLMLAGIKEILIISTPRDLPMYKELLGDGSSFGINFEYAVQEHPNGLAEAFIVGEEFIGDDNVALILGDNIFHGHRFTEILERATALEEGAVIFGYYTNNPEAFGVVEFDDDWNVLSVEEKPENPKSNYIVPGLYFYDNDVIEIAKNVKPSDRGEVEITSVNEEYLNRGKLKVELLGRGMAWLDTGTHTGLLEAANFIETVQKRQSLYIACLEEIAYLKGYITEEQLLKTAEELKKTDYGQYLFDLAER
;
A
#
# COMPACT_ATOMS: atom_id res chain seq x y z
N MET A 1 13.59 -15.26 18.73
CA MET A 1 13.62 -15.13 17.26
C MET A 1 13.33 -13.66 16.98
N VAL A 2 14.07 -13.00 16.13
CA VAL A 2 13.76 -11.63 15.74
C VAL A 2 12.65 -11.74 14.70
N ILE A 3 11.47 -11.23 15.00
CA ILE A 3 10.34 -11.15 14.06
C ILE A 3 10.55 -9.91 13.20
N PHE A 4 10.56 -10.09 11.89
CA PHE A 4 10.64 -9.01 10.93
C PHE A 4 9.25 -8.66 10.40
N MET A 5 9.12 -7.47 9.82
CA MET A 5 7.92 -7.08 9.09
C MET A 5 8.22 -7.18 7.59
N LYS A 6 7.52 -8.05 6.88
CA LYS A 6 7.55 -8.15 5.41
C LYS A 6 6.41 -7.34 4.80
N GLY A 7 6.51 -7.03 3.52
CA GLY A 7 5.50 -6.24 2.82
C GLY A 7 4.88 -7.00 1.65
N ILE A 8 3.58 -6.84 1.45
CA ILE A 8 2.89 -7.30 0.24
C ILE A 8 2.25 -6.08 -0.43
N VAL A 9 2.53 -5.90 -1.72
CA VAL A 9 1.78 -4.99 -2.59
C VAL A 9 0.86 -5.81 -3.46
N LEU A 10 -0.45 -5.67 -3.24
CA LEU A 10 -1.45 -6.35 -4.07
C LEU A 10 -1.78 -5.48 -5.29
N ALA A 11 -1.20 -5.84 -6.42
CA ALA A 11 -1.30 -5.14 -7.70
C ALA A 11 -2.08 -5.96 -8.75
N GLY A 12 -3.08 -6.69 -8.28
CA GLY A 12 -3.98 -7.49 -9.11
C GLY A 12 -5.23 -6.73 -9.54
N GLY A 13 -6.15 -7.49 -10.15
CA GLY A 13 -7.46 -6.99 -10.57
C GLY A 13 -7.53 -6.56 -12.03
N SER A 14 -8.75 -6.63 -12.58
CA SER A 14 -8.99 -6.37 -14.01
C SER A 14 -9.04 -4.89 -14.40
N GLY A 15 -9.15 -3.99 -13.42
CA GLY A 15 -9.24 -2.54 -13.65
C GLY A 15 -10.42 -2.09 -14.52
N THR A 16 -11.50 -2.88 -14.60
CA THR A 16 -12.64 -2.66 -15.54
C THR A 16 -13.31 -1.31 -15.40
N ARG A 17 -13.33 -0.74 -14.17
CA ARG A 17 -13.87 0.60 -13.92
C ARG A 17 -13.14 1.73 -14.67
N LEU A 18 -11.91 1.47 -15.12
CA LEU A 18 -11.08 2.41 -15.88
C LEU A 18 -11.00 2.08 -17.38
N TYR A 19 -11.84 1.18 -17.89
CA TYR A 19 -11.89 0.93 -19.33
C TYR A 19 -12.26 2.20 -20.10
N PRO A 20 -11.64 2.43 -21.29
CA PRO A 20 -10.74 1.53 -22.02
C PRO A 20 -9.25 1.59 -21.63
N ILE A 21 -8.83 2.48 -20.71
CA ILE A 21 -7.42 2.75 -20.38
C ILE A 21 -6.70 1.46 -19.95
N THR A 22 -7.35 0.66 -19.11
CA THR A 22 -6.77 -0.56 -18.51
C THR A 22 -6.97 -1.84 -19.32
N LYS A 23 -7.44 -1.74 -20.58
CA LYS A 23 -7.59 -2.94 -21.43
C LYS A 23 -6.28 -3.64 -21.75
N ALA A 24 -5.20 -2.86 -21.92
CA ALA A 24 -3.89 -3.37 -22.33
C ALA A 24 -2.80 -3.20 -21.25
N VAL A 25 -3.09 -2.45 -20.19
CA VAL A 25 -2.12 -2.11 -19.16
C VAL A 25 -2.76 -2.30 -17.79
N SER A 26 -2.00 -2.84 -16.83
CA SER A 26 -2.43 -2.88 -15.43
C SER A 26 -2.67 -1.47 -14.90
N LYS A 27 -3.70 -1.30 -14.06
CA LYS A 27 -4.03 -0.02 -13.43
C LYS A 27 -2.83 0.58 -12.71
N GLN A 28 -2.11 -0.21 -11.95
CA GLN A 28 -1.00 0.23 -11.11
C GLN A 28 0.28 0.58 -11.91
N LEU A 29 0.30 0.28 -13.21
CA LEU A 29 1.34 0.73 -14.14
C LEU A 29 0.97 2.02 -14.88
N LEU A 30 -0.25 2.52 -14.73
CA LEU A 30 -0.63 3.82 -15.29
C LEU A 30 0.20 4.92 -14.65
N PRO A 31 0.58 5.94 -15.43
CA PRO A 31 1.27 7.10 -14.88
C PRO A 31 0.35 7.86 -13.94
N LEU A 32 0.85 8.15 -12.75
CA LEU A 32 0.20 9.06 -11.81
C LEU A 32 1.09 10.28 -11.64
N TYR A 33 0.83 11.30 -12.45
CA TYR A 33 1.64 12.47 -12.68
C TYR A 33 2.98 12.12 -13.36
N ASP A 34 4.06 11.89 -12.61
CA ASP A 34 5.44 11.77 -13.08
C ASP A 34 6.04 10.36 -12.99
N LYS A 35 5.34 9.41 -12.40
CA LYS A 35 5.82 8.03 -12.22
C LYS A 35 4.68 6.99 -12.22
N PRO A 36 5.00 5.69 -12.38
CA PRO A 36 3.98 4.64 -12.28
C PRO A 36 3.29 4.62 -10.92
N MET A 37 2.00 4.37 -10.90
CA MET A 37 1.18 4.34 -9.68
C MET A 37 1.74 3.40 -8.60
N ILE A 38 2.31 2.26 -8.98
CA ILE A 38 2.86 1.26 -8.05
C ILE A 38 3.98 1.83 -7.15
N TYR A 39 4.65 2.92 -7.55
CA TYR A 39 5.70 3.55 -6.74
C TYR A 39 5.15 4.10 -5.42
N TYR A 40 3.90 4.58 -5.41
CA TYR A 40 3.30 5.16 -4.21
C TYR A 40 3.10 4.13 -3.09
N PRO A 41 2.43 2.97 -3.29
CA PRO A 41 2.34 1.95 -2.24
C PRO A 41 3.71 1.35 -1.86
N ILE A 42 4.63 1.15 -2.82
CA ILE A 42 5.99 0.71 -2.49
C ILE A 42 6.68 1.71 -1.57
N SER A 43 6.55 3.03 -1.84
CA SER A 43 7.14 4.08 -1.00
C SER A 43 6.63 4.02 0.44
N VAL A 44 5.36 3.68 0.66
CA VAL A 44 4.79 3.52 2.01
C VAL A 44 5.47 2.39 2.77
N LEU A 45 5.67 1.24 2.14
CA LEU A 45 6.37 0.11 2.76
C LEU A 45 7.84 0.46 3.05
N MET A 46 8.52 1.14 2.13
CA MET A 46 9.90 1.60 2.35
C MET A 46 9.98 2.62 3.49
N LEU A 47 9.05 3.57 3.59
CA LEU A 47 8.95 4.53 4.70
C LEU A 47 8.70 3.82 6.03
N ALA A 48 7.93 2.74 6.03
CA ALA A 48 7.71 1.86 7.18
C ALA A 48 8.97 1.06 7.58
N GLY A 49 10.06 1.13 6.81
CA GLY A 49 11.29 0.38 7.09
C GLY A 49 11.32 -1.03 6.52
N ILE A 50 10.31 -1.41 5.73
CA ILE A 50 10.16 -2.74 5.15
C ILE A 50 11.03 -2.85 3.90
N LYS A 51 11.88 -3.89 3.83
CA LYS A 51 12.81 -4.14 2.72
C LYS A 51 12.47 -5.37 1.89
N GLU A 52 11.83 -6.36 2.50
CA GLU A 52 11.39 -7.58 1.82
C GLU A 52 9.94 -7.35 1.35
N ILE A 53 9.73 -7.26 0.04
CA ILE A 53 8.44 -6.89 -0.54
C ILE A 53 8.03 -7.88 -1.62
N LEU A 54 6.84 -8.47 -1.45
CA LEU A 54 6.21 -9.32 -2.46
C LEU A 54 5.22 -8.52 -3.29
N ILE A 55 5.39 -8.55 -4.60
CA ILE A 55 4.43 -7.99 -5.56
C ILE A 55 3.52 -9.11 -6.05
N ILE A 56 2.23 -9.04 -5.70
CA ILE A 56 1.23 -10.02 -6.16
C ILE A 56 0.43 -9.39 -7.29
N SER A 57 0.38 -10.05 -8.45
CA SER A 57 -0.36 -9.58 -9.61
C SER A 57 -0.93 -10.72 -10.44
N THR A 58 -1.64 -10.36 -11.52
CA THR A 58 -2.18 -11.33 -12.48
C THR A 58 -1.06 -11.96 -13.33
N PRO A 59 -1.27 -13.17 -13.90
CA PRO A 59 -0.30 -13.78 -14.82
C PRO A 59 0.05 -12.87 -16.00
N ARG A 60 -0.93 -12.10 -16.50
CA ARG A 60 -0.74 -11.17 -17.62
C ARG A 60 0.19 -10.00 -17.28
N ASP A 61 0.01 -9.43 -16.09
CA ASP A 61 0.63 -8.14 -15.74
C ASP A 61 1.96 -8.31 -14.99
N LEU A 62 2.19 -9.44 -14.33
CA LEU A 62 3.38 -9.69 -13.51
C LEU A 62 4.72 -9.51 -14.26
N PRO A 63 4.86 -9.91 -15.55
CA PRO A 63 6.10 -9.67 -16.30
C PRO A 63 6.47 -8.19 -16.42
N MET A 64 5.48 -7.29 -16.53
CA MET A 64 5.71 -5.84 -16.62
C MET A 64 6.20 -5.25 -15.29
N TYR A 65 5.73 -5.76 -14.16
CA TYR A 65 6.26 -5.36 -12.85
C TYR A 65 7.70 -5.81 -12.66
N LYS A 66 8.04 -7.03 -13.09
CA LYS A 66 9.43 -7.53 -13.07
C LYS A 66 10.36 -6.69 -13.94
N GLU A 67 9.89 -6.25 -15.10
CA GLU A 67 10.64 -5.37 -15.98
C GLU A 67 10.86 -3.98 -15.37
N LEU A 68 9.80 -3.41 -14.73
CA LEU A 68 9.84 -2.08 -14.13
C LEU A 68 10.71 -2.02 -12.87
N LEU A 69 10.57 -3.00 -11.98
CA LEU A 69 11.08 -2.94 -10.60
C LEU A 69 12.35 -3.79 -10.40
N GLY A 70 12.63 -4.74 -11.31
CA GLY A 70 13.77 -5.66 -11.20
C GLY A 70 13.67 -6.53 -9.94
N ASP A 71 14.81 -6.75 -9.30
CA ASP A 71 14.93 -7.48 -8.04
C ASP A 71 14.92 -6.56 -6.80
N GLY A 72 14.83 -5.24 -6.99
CA GLY A 72 14.84 -4.25 -5.92
C GLY A 72 16.22 -3.77 -5.49
N SER A 73 17.28 -4.37 -5.98
CA SER A 73 18.66 -4.03 -5.60
C SER A 73 19.03 -2.57 -5.90
N SER A 74 18.43 -1.97 -6.93
CA SER A 74 18.59 -0.54 -7.26
C SER A 74 18.07 0.40 -6.16
N PHE A 75 17.15 -0.08 -5.34
CA PHE A 75 16.59 0.64 -4.20
C PHE A 75 17.11 0.11 -2.85
N GLY A 76 18.06 -0.84 -2.87
CA GLY A 76 18.59 -1.48 -1.65
C GLY A 76 17.54 -2.28 -0.84
N ILE A 77 16.53 -2.81 -1.52
CA ILE A 77 15.48 -3.69 -1.02
C ILE A 77 15.41 -4.96 -1.86
N ASN A 78 14.54 -5.90 -1.50
CA ASN A 78 14.34 -7.13 -2.24
C ASN A 78 12.89 -7.23 -2.70
N PHE A 79 12.67 -7.44 -4.01
CA PHE A 79 11.36 -7.76 -4.56
C PHE A 79 11.24 -9.23 -4.91
N GLU A 80 10.18 -9.85 -4.39
CA GLU A 80 9.68 -11.13 -4.86
C GLU A 80 8.36 -10.94 -5.60
N TYR A 81 7.96 -11.94 -6.38
CA TYR A 81 6.82 -11.85 -7.29
C TYR A 81 5.98 -13.12 -7.25
N ALA A 82 4.68 -12.98 -7.01
CA ALA A 82 3.74 -14.08 -7.02
C ALA A 82 2.52 -13.78 -7.89
N VAL A 83 1.90 -14.85 -8.38
CA VAL A 83 0.71 -14.78 -9.24
C VAL A 83 -0.53 -15.02 -8.40
N GLN A 84 -1.52 -14.13 -8.52
CA GLN A 84 -2.89 -14.38 -8.14
C GLN A 84 -3.68 -14.69 -9.42
N GLU A 85 -4.06 -15.94 -9.61
CA GLU A 85 -4.72 -16.40 -10.85
C GLU A 85 -6.10 -15.80 -11.05
N HIS A 86 -6.84 -15.61 -9.96
CA HIS A 86 -8.21 -15.11 -9.96
C HIS A 86 -8.39 -14.05 -8.86
N PRO A 87 -9.28 -13.05 -9.06
CA PRO A 87 -9.56 -12.01 -8.07
C PRO A 87 -10.48 -12.54 -6.95
N ASN A 88 -9.99 -13.49 -6.16
CA ASN A 88 -10.76 -14.16 -5.10
C ASN A 88 -10.85 -13.34 -3.80
N GLY A 89 -10.41 -12.10 -3.79
CA GLY A 89 -10.45 -11.19 -2.64
C GLY A 89 -9.08 -10.78 -2.14
N LEU A 90 -9.07 -9.76 -1.27
CA LEU A 90 -7.82 -9.17 -0.78
C LEU A 90 -7.07 -10.09 0.19
N ALA A 91 -7.79 -10.83 1.02
CA ALA A 91 -7.18 -11.70 2.02
C ALA A 91 -6.50 -12.94 1.40
N GLU A 92 -6.80 -13.29 0.15
CA GLU A 92 -6.07 -14.34 -0.58
C GLU A 92 -4.58 -14.01 -0.72
N ALA A 93 -4.20 -12.73 -0.64
CA ALA A 93 -2.80 -12.30 -0.69
C ALA A 93 -1.93 -12.97 0.37
N PHE A 94 -2.47 -13.27 1.56
CA PHE A 94 -1.73 -13.96 2.62
C PHE A 94 -1.55 -15.45 2.34
N ILE A 95 -2.49 -16.07 1.63
CA ILE A 95 -2.41 -17.48 1.21
C ILE A 95 -1.39 -17.62 0.07
N VAL A 96 -1.46 -16.72 -0.93
CA VAL A 96 -0.50 -16.68 -2.05
C VAL A 96 0.91 -16.35 -1.56
N GLY A 97 1.02 -15.48 -0.55
CA GLY A 97 2.28 -15.03 0.02
C GLY A 97 2.79 -15.87 1.18
N GLU A 98 2.16 -17.00 1.54
CA GLU A 98 2.49 -17.78 2.73
C GLU A 98 3.98 -18.18 2.80
N GLU A 99 4.55 -18.70 1.71
CA GLU A 99 5.96 -19.08 1.65
C GLU A 99 6.89 -17.87 1.84
N PHE A 100 6.55 -16.73 1.22
CA PHE A 100 7.28 -15.47 1.38
C PHE A 100 7.19 -14.96 2.81
N ILE A 101 6.01 -14.93 3.42
CA ILE A 101 5.80 -14.43 4.79
C ILE A 101 6.59 -15.31 5.77
N GLY A 102 6.50 -16.63 5.66
CA GLY A 102 7.12 -17.56 6.59
C GLY A 102 6.61 -17.36 8.01
N ASP A 103 7.52 -17.17 8.96
CA ASP A 103 7.21 -16.93 10.38
C ASP A 103 7.17 -15.44 10.76
N ASP A 104 7.28 -14.53 9.80
CA ASP A 104 7.35 -13.09 10.05
C ASP A 104 5.95 -12.44 10.09
N ASN A 105 5.88 -11.21 10.61
CA ASN A 105 4.72 -10.34 10.50
C ASN A 105 4.62 -9.76 9.08
N VAL A 106 3.45 -9.29 8.68
CA VAL A 106 3.24 -8.81 7.31
C VAL A 106 2.41 -7.52 7.25
N ALA A 107 2.87 -6.59 6.43
CA ALA A 107 2.08 -5.44 5.98
C ALA A 107 1.50 -5.72 4.59
N LEU A 108 0.21 -5.45 4.39
CA LEU A 108 -0.44 -5.49 3.08
C LEU A 108 -0.84 -4.08 2.68
N ILE A 109 -0.47 -3.68 1.45
CA ILE A 109 -0.95 -2.44 0.86
C ILE A 109 -1.55 -2.69 -0.52
N LEU A 110 -2.66 -2.01 -0.81
CA LEU A 110 -3.28 -2.07 -2.14
C LEU A 110 -2.49 -1.20 -3.12
N GLY A 111 -2.19 -1.76 -4.29
CA GLY A 111 -1.32 -1.17 -5.30
C GLY A 111 -1.84 0.12 -5.95
N ASP A 112 -3.07 0.51 -5.64
CA ASP A 112 -3.77 1.69 -6.16
C ASP A 112 -4.13 2.72 -5.06
N ASN A 113 -3.65 2.51 -3.84
CA ASN A 113 -3.86 3.43 -2.73
C ASN A 113 -2.66 4.37 -2.56
N ILE A 114 -2.95 5.66 -2.47
CA ILE A 114 -1.95 6.69 -2.32
C ILE A 114 -2.13 7.35 -0.96
N PHE A 115 -1.05 7.39 -0.20
CA PHE A 115 -0.99 8.06 1.09
C PHE A 115 0.07 9.16 1.06
N HIS A 116 -0.29 10.34 1.54
CA HIS A 116 0.66 11.43 1.70
C HIS A 116 0.24 12.32 2.87
N GLY A 117 1.18 12.71 3.72
CA GLY A 117 0.90 13.66 4.77
C GLY A 117 2.03 13.81 5.78
N HIS A 118 1.94 14.89 6.55
CA HIS A 118 2.89 15.18 7.59
C HIS A 118 2.86 14.12 8.69
N ARG A 119 4.05 13.70 9.17
CA ARG A 119 4.23 12.69 10.22
C ARG A 119 3.72 11.28 9.88
N PHE A 120 3.51 11.00 8.59
CA PHE A 120 3.05 9.67 8.18
C PHE A 120 4.06 8.58 8.56
N THR A 121 5.36 8.86 8.43
CA THR A 121 6.42 7.91 8.84
C THR A 121 6.30 7.52 10.32
N GLU A 122 5.98 8.45 11.22
CA GLU A 122 5.80 8.15 12.64
C GLU A 122 4.57 7.24 12.90
N ILE A 123 3.51 7.39 12.11
CA ILE A 123 2.33 6.51 12.16
C ILE A 123 2.72 5.11 11.70
N LEU A 124 3.48 5.00 10.61
CA LEU A 124 3.97 3.73 10.09
C LEU A 124 4.91 3.02 11.09
N GLU A 125 5.81 3.76 11.74
CA GLU A 125 6.71 3.22 12.76
C GLU A 125 5.93 2.62 13.95
N ARG A 126 4.82 3.25 14.38
CA ARG A 126 3.96 2.66 15.41
C ARG A 126 3.28 1.39 14.93
N ALA A 127 2.83 1.36 13.67
CA ALA A 127 2.19 0.17 13.10
C ALA A 127 3.18 -0.98 12.91
N THR A 128 4.41 -0.71 12.50
CA THR A 128 5.47 -1.75 12.37
C THR A 128 5.99 -2.28 13.69
N ALA A 129 5.79 -1.54 14.79
CA ALA A 129 6.12 -2.00 16.15
C ALA A 129 5.11 -3.06 16.68
N LEU A 130 4.21 -3.55 15.83
CA LEU A 130 3.26 -4.60 16.15
C LEU A 130 3.99 -5.89 16.50
N GLU A 131 3.79 -6.38 17.72
CA GLU A 131 4.29 -7.70 18.16
C GLU A 131 3.22 -8.78 17.97
N GLU A 132 1.95 -8.45 18.23
CA GLU A 132 0.81 -9.37 18.19
C GLU A 132 -0.45 -8.63 17.75
N GLY A 133 -1.31 -9.28 16.95
CA GLY A 133 -2.61 -8.79 16.51
C GLY A 133 -2.55 -8.08 15.16
N ALA A 134 -3.41 -7.08 14.99
CA ALA A 134 -3.55 -6.33 13.77
C ALA A 134 -3.62 -4.82 14.02
N VAL A 135 -3.06 -4.04 13.10
CA VAL A 135 -3.23 -2.58 13.02
C VAL A 135 -3.82 -2.23 11.65
N ILE A 136 -4.97 -1.60 11.66
CA ILE A 136 -5.61 -1.00 10.50
C ILE A 136 -5.70 0.51 10.67
N PHE A 137 -6.09 1.23 9.62
CA PHE A 137 -6.17 2.69 9.68
C PHE A 137 -7.60 3.16 9.55
N GLY A 138 -7.93 4.25 10.23
CA GLY A 138 -9.21 4.95 10.11
C GLY A 138 -9.03 6.28 9.39
N TYR A 139 -9.75 6.50 8.29
CA TYR A 139 -9.73 7.74 7.52
C TYR A 139 -11.13 8.31 7.42
N TYR A 140 -11.30 9.59 7.81
CA TYR A 140 -12.61 10.26 7.78
C TYR A 140 -13.01 10.65 6.35
N THR A 141 -14.22 10.25 5.92
CA THR A 141 -14.79 10.64 4.62
C THR A 141 -16.27 10.96 4.75
N ASN A 142 -16.83 11.74 3.81
CA ASN A 142 -18.26 12.01 3.73
C ASN A 142 -19.04 10.93 2.96
N ASN A 143 -18.37 10.00 2.29
CA ASN A 143 -18.98 8.94 1.49
C ASN A 143 -18.42 7.57 1.91
N PRO A 144 -18.74 7.07 3.13
CA PRO A 144 -18.16 5.86 3.68
C PRO A 144 -18.70 4.56 3.07
N GLU A 145 -19.88 4.58 2.44
CA GLU A 145 -20.63 3.40 1.97
C GLU A 145 -19.91 2.58 0.87
N ALA A 146 -18.88 3.17 0.25
CA ALA A 146 -18.10 2.50 -0.80
C ALA A 146 -16.95 1.63 -0.26
N PHE A 147 -16.68 1.67 1.05
CA PHE A 147 -15.49 1.14 1.70
C PHE A 147 -15.83 0.28 2.92
N GLY A 148 -14.84 -0.40 3.47
CA GLY A 148 -14.93 -0.95 4.82
C GLY A 148 -15.08 0.20 5.83
N VAL A 149 -16.02 0.10 6.75
CA VAL A 149 -16.32 1.13 7.75
C VAL A 149 -16.00 0.61 9.14
N VAL A 150 -15.29 1.41 9.93
CA VAL A 150 -15.02 1.10 11.34
C VAL A 150 -15.85 1.98 12.26
N GLU A 151 -16.49 1.35 13.26
CA GLU A 151 -17.27 2.01 14.30
C GLU A 151 -16.47 2.04 15.61
N PHE A 152 -16.56 3.15 16.34
CA PHE A 152 -15.92 3.36 17.63
C PHE A 152 -16.94 3.73 18.72
N ASP A 153 -16.58 3.42 19.97
CA ASP A 153 -17.23 4.01 21.14
C ASP A 153 -16.66 5.41 21.47
N ASP A 154 -17.15 6.02 22.53
CA ASP A 154 -16.70 7.35 22.99
C ASP A 154 -15.24 7.36 23.46
N ASP A 155 -14.67 6.20 23.79
CA ASP A 155 -13.28 6.01 24.21
C ASP A 155 -12.35 5.57 23.05
N TRP A 156 -12.86 5.59 21.81
CA TRP A 156 -12.16 5.17 20.59
C TRP A 156 -11.82 3.68 20.51
N ASN A 157 -12.50 2.84 21.27
CA ASN A 157 -12.41 1.41 21.08
C ASN A 157 -13.24 0.97 19.87
N VAL A 158 -12.70 0.02 19.09
CA VAL A 158 -13.40 -0.51 17.92
C VAL A 158 -14.59 -1.35 18.36
N LEU A 159 -15.77 -1.04 17.86
CA LEU A 159 -17.01 -1.78 18.11
C LEU A 159 -17.34 -2.73 16.96
N SER A 160 -17.16 -2.29 15.73
CA SER A 160 -17.44 -3.11 14.55
C SER A 160 -16.59 -2.66 13.34
N VAL A 161 -16.38 -3.58 12.41
CA VAL A 161 -15.85 -3.30 11.07
C VAL A 161 -16.81 -3.94 10.08
N GLU A 162 -17.33 -3.17 9.11
CA GLU A 162 -18.34 -3.65 8.15
C GLU A 162 -17.92 -3.35 6.72
N GLU A 163 -18.01 -4.33 5.82
CA GLU A 163 -17.67 -4.15 4.41
C GLU A 163 -18.82 -3.50 3.66
N LYS A 164 -18.60 -2.29 3.14
CA LYS A 164 -19.55 -1.54 2.28
C LYS A 164 -20.99 -1.57 2.81
N PRO A 165 -21.22 -1.12 4.04
CA PRO A 165 -22.55 -1.16 4.64
C PRO A 165 -23.51 -0.22 3.91
N GLU A 166 -24.77 -0.65 3.72
CA GLU A 166 -25.82 0.22 3.15
C GLU A 166 -26.13 1.41 4.08
N ASN A 167 -25.98 1.22 5.39
CA ASN A 167 -26.19 2.24 6.42
C ASN A 167 -24.94 2.33 7.31
N PRO A 168 -23.92 3.10 6.91
CA PRO A 168 -22.68 3.22 7.67
C PRO A 168 -22.89 3.76 9.08
N LYS A 169 -22.30 3.10 10.08
CA LYS A 169 -22.39 3.52 11.48
C LYS A 169 -21.43 4.63 11.86
N SER A 170 -20.44 4.89 11.02
CA SER A 170 -19.49 5.98 11.17
C SER A 170 -19.04 6.52 9.83
N ASN A 171 -18.32 7.64 9.86
CA ASN A 171 -17.65 8.23 8.68
C ASN A 171 -16.19 7.81 8.56
N TYR A 172 -15.71 6.89 9.40
CA TYR A 172 -14.35 6.39 9.34
C TYR A 172 -14.29 5.12 8.48
N ILE A 173 -13.56 5.21 7.38
CA ILE A 173 -13.32 4.07 6.49
C ILE A 173 -11.96 3.44 6.78
N VAL A 174 -11.78 2.21 6.33
CA VAL A 174 -10.52 1.46 6.38
C VAL A 174 -9.86 1.55 5.01
N PRO A 175 -8.82 2.40 4.84
CA PRO A 175 -8.06 2.44 3.59
C PRO A 175 -7.19 1.20 3.43
N GLY A 176 -6.72 0.96 2.21
CA GLY A 176 -6.01 -0.26 1.81
C GLY A 176 -4.57 -0.37 2.31
N LEU A 177 -4.36 -0.24 3.61
CA LEU A 177 -3.09 -0.46 4.30
C LEU A 177 -3.34 -1.18 5.62
N TYR A 178 -2.66 -2.29 5.84
CA TYR A 178 -2.91 -3.21 6.95
C TYR A 178 -1.60 -3.77 7.47
N PHE A 179 -1.50 -3.99 8.79
CA PHE A 179 -0.38 -4.65 9.44
C PHE A 179 -0.89 -5.78 10.32
N TYR A 180 -0.33 -6.97 10.18
CA TYR A 180 -0.77 -8.17 10.87
C TYR A 180 0.41 -8.96 11.45
N ASP A 181 0.15 -9.65 12.55
CA ASP A 181 1.01 -10.73 12.99
C ASP A 181 0.88 -11.96 12.08
N ASN A 182 1.68 -12.98 12.32
CA ASN A 182 1.72 -14.18 11.48
C ASN A 182 0.43 -15.00 11.50
N ASP A 183 -0.43 -14.86 12.53
CA ASP A 183 -1.73 -15.54 12.60
C ASP A 183 -2.62 -15.24 11.40
N VAL A 184 -2.36 -14.13 10.69
CA VAL A 184 -3.16 -13.70 9.52
C VAL A 184 -3.25 -14.78 8.45
N ILE A 185 -2.22 -15.62 8.26
CA ILE A 185 -2.22 -16.68 7.25
C ILE A 185 -3.31 -17.70 7.57
N GLU A 186 -3.34 -18.18 8.80
CA GLU A 186 -4.34 -19.16 9.24
C GLU A 186 -5.74 -18.55 9.31
N ILE A 187 -5.85 -17.29 9.71
CA ILE A 187 -7.14 -16.56 9.68
C ILE A 187 -7.66 -16.48 8.25
N ALA A 188 -6.83 -16.04 7.28
CA ALA A 188 -7.21 -15.92 5.88
C ALA A 188 -7.66 -17.25 5.25
N LYS A 189 -7.00 -18.36 5.59
CA LYS A 189 -7.39 -19.72 5.15
C LYS A 189 -8.77 -20.15 5.68
N ASN A 190 -9.17 -19.65 6.85
CA ASN A 190 -10.41 -20.03 7.52
C ASN A 190 -11.58 -19.04 7.26
N VAL A 191 -11.32 -17.86 6.70
CA VAL A 191 -12.37 -16.92 6.31
C VAL A 191 -13.22 -17.52 5.20
N LYS A 192 -14.54 -17.48 5.38
CA LYS A 192 -15.49 -17.92 4.36
C LYS A 192 -15.64 -16.81 3.31
N PRO A 193 -15.67 -17.17 2.02
CA PRO A 193 -15.99 -16.21 0.97
C PRO A 193 -17.34 -15.53 1.24
N SER A 194 -17.40 -14.23 0.95
CA SER A 194 -18.63 -13.44 1.03
C SER A 194 -19.64 -13.86 -0.05
N ASP A 195 -20.85 -13.29 -0.03
CA ASP A 195 -21.86 -13.50 -1.08
C ASP A 195 -21.35 -13.11 -2.49
N ARG A 196 -20.27 -12.33 -2.56
CA ARG A 196 -19.56 -11.96 -3.80
C ARG A 196 -18.56 -13.04 -4.25
N GLY A 197 -18.33 -14.07 -3.44
CA GLY A 197 -17.35 -15.12 -3.68
C GLY A 197 -15.89 -14.68 -3.34
N GLU A 198 -15.72 -13.57 -2.64
CA GLU A 198 -14.42 -13.00 -2.29
C GLU A 198 -14.03 -13.30 -0.84
N VAL A 199 -12.76 -13.62 -0.58
CA VAL A 199 -12.18 -13.70 0.76
C VAL A 199 -11.86 -12.27 1.20
N GLU A 200 -12.81 -11.69 1.95
CA GLU A 200 -12.77 -10.28 2.31
C GLU A 200 -11.73 -9.98 3.39
N ILE A 201 -11.00 -8.88 3.22
CA ILE A 201 -10.07 -8.40 4.25
C ILE A 201 -10.82 -7.94 5.51
N THR A 202 -12.04 -7.45 5.35
CA THR A 202 -12.91 -7.05 6.47
C THR A 202 -13.20 -8.22 7.39
N SER A 203 -13.43 -9.42 6.85
CA SER A 203 -13.65 -10.62 7.68
C SER A 203 -12.39 -11.06 8.45
N VAL A 204 -11.19 -10.81 7.91
CA VAL A 204 -9.94 -10.98 8.66
C VAL A 204 -9.87 -9.99 9.82
N ASN A 205 -10.21 -8.71 9.57
CA ASN A 205 -10.22 -7.69 10.62
C ASN A 205 -11.27 -7.98 11.71
N GLU A 206 -12.46 -8.49 11.33
CA GLU A 206 -13.49 -8.93 12.28
C GLU A 206 -12.98 -10.07 13.18
N GLU A 207 -12.21 -11.02 12.64
CA GLU A 207 -11.65 -12.10 13.44
C GLU A 207 -10.63 -11.56 14.47
N TYR A 208 -9.76 -10.61 14.06
CA TYR A 208 -8.86 -9.93 15.00
C TYR A 208 -9.63 -9.11 16.06
N LEU A 209 -10.72 -8.46 15.67
CA LEU A 209 -11.60 -7.74 16.61
C LEU A 209 -12.21 -8.69 17.62
N ASN A 210 -12.75 -9.84 17.17
CA ASN A 210 -13.35 -10.85 18.04
C ASN A 210 -12.33 -11.47 19.02
N ARG A 211 -11.06 -11.52 18.65
CA ARG A 211 -9.96 -11.93 19.52
C ARG A 211 -9.48 -10.83 20.47
N GLY A 212 -10.02 -9.61 20.36
CA GLY A 212 -9.55 -8.45 21.12
C GLY A 212 -8.16 -7.97 20.74
N LYS A 213 -7.71 -8.25 19.50
CA LYS A 213 -6.37 -7.98 18.98
C LYS A 213 -6.33 -6.99 17.81
N LEU A 214 -7.43 -6.30 17.50
CA LEU A 214 -7.49 -5.28 16.47
C LEU A 214 -7.24 -3.89 17.05
N LYS A 215 -6.27 -3.17 16.49
CA LYS A 215 -6.00 -1.75 16.78
C LYS A 215 -6.30 -0.90 15.54
N VAL A 216 -6.75 0.33 15.76
CA VAL A 216 -6.96 1.31 14.68
C VAL A 216 -6.12 2.55 14.94
N GLU A 217 -5.27 2.91 13.97
CA GLU A 217 -4.55 4.18 13.94
C GLU A 217 -5.32 5.19 13.09
N LEU A 218 -5.67 6.33 13.64
CA LEU A 218 -6.41 7.36 12.91
C LEU A 218 -5.47 8.19 12.03
N LEU A 219 -5.79 8.27 10.75
CA LEU A 219 -5.18 9.20 9.81
C LEU A 219 -5.82 10.58 10.01
N GLY A 220 -5.15 11.43 10.78
CA GLY A 220 -5.67 12.71 11.20
C GLY A 220 -5.55 13.81 10.14
N ARG A 221 -5.77 15.06 10.58
CA ARG A 221 -5.64 16.25 9.71
C ARG A 221 -4.26 16.33 9.07
N GLY A 222 -4.24 16.68 7.79
CA GLY A 222 -3.01 16.80 7.00
C GLY A 222 -2.59 15.50 6.31
N MET A 223 -3.29 14.40 6.58
CA MET A 223 -3.18 13.18 5.78
C MET A 223 -4.13 13.22 4.58
N ALA A 224 -3.61 12.91 3.42
CA ALA A 224 -4.38 12.63 2.22
C ALA A 224 -4.31 11.14 1.92
N TRP A 225 -5.48 10.53 1.77
CA TRP A 225 -5.64 9.23 1.16
C TRP A 225 -6.44 9.40 -0.12
N LEU A 226 -5.95 8.84 -1.21
CA LEU A 226 -6.53 8.99 -2.54
C LEU A 226 -6.77 7.60 -3.13
N ASP A 227 -8.05 7.31 -3.43
CA ASP A 227 -8.44 6.13 -4.20
C ASP A 227 -8.45 6.46 -5.69
N THR A 228 -7.67 5.73 -6.47
CA THR A 228 -7.56 5.91 -7.91
C THR A 228 -8.49 4.96 -8.68
N GLY A 229 -9.58 4.49 -8.06
CA GLY A 229 -10.53 3.52 -8.60
C GLY A 229 -11.39 4.03 -9.75
N THR A 230 -11.47 5.34 -9.98
CA THR A 230 -12.27 5.98 -11.01
C THR A 230 -11.42 6.93 -11.85
N HIS A 231 -11.92 7.32 -13.05
CA HIS A 231 -11.24 8.31 -13.90
C HIS A 231 -11.06 9.65 -13.18
N THR A 232 -12.09 10.08 -12.44
CA THR A 232 -12.04 11.31 -11.65
C THR A 232 -11.02 11.19 -10.52
N GLY A 233 -11.04 10.10 -9.75
CA GLY A 233 -10.08 9.88 -8.66
C GLY A 233 -8.63 9.79 -9.15
N LEU A 234 -8.40 9.19 -10.33
CA LEU A 234 -7.07 9.16 -10.96
C LEU A 234 -6.58 10.58 -11.32
N LEU A 235 -7.45 11.41 -11.89
CA LEU A 235 -7.13 12.79 -12.23
C LEU A 235 -6.90 13.66 -10.99
N GLU A 236 -7.75 13.52 -9.97
CA GLU A 236 -7.63 14.26 -8.71
C GLU A 236 -6.32 13.88 -7.98
N ALA A 237 -5.97 12.61 -7.95
CA ALA A 237 -4.71 12.15 -7.38
C ALA A 237 -3.50 12.73 -8.12
N ALA A 238 -3.50 12.71 -9.46
CA ALA A 238 -2.43 13.30 -10.26
C ALA A 238 -2.28 14.82 -10.02
N ASN A 239 -3.39 15.55 -9.98
CA ASN A 239 -3.40 17.01 -9.70
C ASN A 239 -2.92 17.32 -8.27
N PHE A 240 -3.31 16.50 -7.28
CA PHE A 240 -2.85 16.65 -5.91
C PHE A 240 -1.32 16.49 -5.82
N ILE A 241 -0.79 15.41 -6.41
CA ILE A 241 0.65 15.14 -6.40
C ILE A 241 1.41 16.27 -7.09
N GLU A 242 1.00 16.65 -8.30
CA GLU A 242 1.60 17.76 -9.03
C GLU A 242 1.65 19.03 -8.17
N THR A 243 0.55 19.39 -7.56
CA THR A 243 0.42 20.61 -6.75
C THR A 243 1.38 20.57 -5.55
N VAL A 244 1.40 19.46 -4.82
CA VAL A 244 2.26 19.32 -3.63
C VAL A 244 3.74 19.37 -4.03
N GLN A 245 4.14 18.58 -5.04
CA GLN A 245 5.53 18.52 -5.50
C GLN A 245 6.04 19.88 -5.96
N LYS A 246 5.24 20.60 -6.78
CA LYS A 246 5.59 21.95 -7.26
C LYS A 246 5.69 23.00 -6.14
N ARG A 247 4.89 22.87 -5.08
CA ARG A 247 4.88 23.83 -3.95
C ARG A 247 5.99 23.55 -2.94
N GLN A 248 6.34 22.30 -2.74
CA GLN A 248 7.34 21.90 -1.74
C GLN A 248 8.73 21.69 -2.33
N SER A 249 8.85 21.61 -3.65
CA SER A 249 10.10 21.27 -4.35
C SER A 249 10.68 19.93 -3.89
N LEU A 250 9.78 18.98 -3.59
CA LEU A 250 10.09 17.60 -3.18
C LEU A 250 9.27 16.66 -4.04
N TYR A 251 9.79 15.45 -4.26
CA TYR A 251 9.04 14.40 -4.96
C TYR A 251 8.31 13.49 -3.98
N ILE A 252 7.02 13.25 -4.22
CA ILE A 252 6.24 12.26 -3.48
C ILE A 252 6.59 10.88 -4.06
N ALA A 253 6.81 9.89 -3.17
CA ALA A 253 7.11 8.51 -3.56
C ALA A 253 8.32 8.37 -4.52
N CYS A 254 9.35 9.18 -4.32
CA CYS A 254 10.66 8.97 -4.94
C CYS A 254 11.36 7.83 -4.18
N LEU A 255 11.39 6.64 -4.79
CA LEU A 255 11.93 5.44 -4.11
C LEU A 255 13.42 5.57 -3.84
N GLU A 256 14.16 6.19 -4.75
CA GLU A 256 15.60 6.45 -4.64
C GLU A 256 15.91 7.43 -3.50
N GLU A 257 15.11 8.49 -3.33
CA GLU A 257 15.24 9.42 -2.21
C GLU A 257 15.01 8.70 -0.88
N ILE A 258 13.94 7.92 -0.78
CA ILE A 258 13.62 7.16 0.45
C ILE A 258 14.74 6.17 0.75
N ALA A 259 15.23 5.46 -0.27
CA ALA A 259 16.32 4.51 -0.14
C ALA A 259 17.62 5.18 0.35
N TYR A 260 17.96 6.33 -0.21
CA TYR A 260 19.13 7.11 0.19
C TYR A 260 19.01 7.64 1.61
N LEU A 261 17.91 8.32 1.94
CA LEU A 261 17.69 8.89 3.27
C LEU A 261 17.61 7.84 4.39
N LYS A 262 17.12 6.63 4.05
CA LYS A 262 17.09 5.50 4.99
C LYS A 262 18.40 4.68 5.02
N GLY A 263 19.40 5.07 4.20
CA GLY A 263 20.68 4.38 4.13
C GLY A 263 20.60 2.98 3.50
N TYR A 264 19.61 2.73 2.64
CA TYR A 264 19.48 1.48 1.90
C TYR A 264 20.43 1.44 0.70
N ILE A 265 20.68 2.61 0.09
CA ILE A 265 21.65 2.81 -0.99
C ILE A 265 22.68 3.88 -0.59
N THR A 266 23.84 3.83 -1.24
CA THR A 266 24.89 4.84 -1.08
C THR A 266 24.64 6.02 -2.03
N GLU A 267 25.34 7.15 -1.77
CA GLU A 267 25.35 8.31 -2.67
C GLU A 267 25.82 7.92 -4.07
N GLU A 268 26.84 7.05 -4.20
CA GLU A 268 27.33 6.57 -5.48
C GLU A 268 26.25 5.82 -6.28
N GLN A 269 25.43 4.99 -5.59
CA GLN A 269 24.31 4.30 -6.21
C GLN A 269 23.21 5.28 -6.65
N LEU A 270 22.91 6.29 -5.80
CA LEU A 270 21.95 7.35 -6.14
C LEU A 270 22.40 8.12 -7.38
N LEU A 271 23.67 8.55 -7.44
CA LEU A 271 24.23 9.29 -8.57
C LEU A 271 24.28 8.46 -9.85
N LYS A 272 24.50 7.14 -9.74
CA LYS A 272 24.42 6.24 -10.90
C LYS A 272 23.01 6.24 -11.51
N THR A 273 21.97 6.14 -10.69
CA THR A 273 20.57 6.21 -11.17
C THR A 273 20.24 7.60 -11.72
N ALA A 274 20.73 8.67 -11.07
CA ALA A 274 20.57 10.03 -11.56
C ALA A 274 21.19 10.20 -12.97
N GLU A 275 22.37 9.64 -13.23
CA GLU A 275 23.03 9.70 -14.53
C GLU A 275 22.24 8.96 -15.64
N GLU A 276 21.65 7.80 -15.30
CA GLU A 276 20.77 7.05 -16.21
C GLU A 276 19.54 7.87 -16.61
N LEU A 277 19.01 8.68 -15.67
CA LEU A 277 17.80 9.50 -15.82
C LEU A 277 18.09 10.99 -16.12
N LYS A 278 19.32 11.39 -16.39
CA LYS A 278 19.78 12.81 -16.49
C LYS A 278 19.02 13.69 -17.47
N LYS A 279 18.27 13.09 -18.41
CA LYS A 279 17.46 13.84 -19.40
C LYS A 279 16.06 14.19 -18.90
N THR A 280 15.72 13.78 -17.68
CA THR A 280 14.41 13.99 -17.06
C THR A 280 14.53 14.91 -15.86
N ASP A 281 13.42 15.59 -15.50
CA ASP A 281 13.34 16.38 -14.28
C ASP A 281 13.53 15.50 -13.03
N TYR A 282 13.11 14.23 -13.10
CA TYR A 282 13.30 13.25 -12.04
C TYR A 282 14.78 12.96 -11.79
N GLY A 283 15.56 12.72 -12.84
CA GLY A 283 17.01 12.50 -12.72
C GLY A 283 17.73 13.75 -12.20
N GLN A 284 17.32 14.95 -12.64
CA GLN A 284 17.88 16.19 -12.12
C GLN A 284 17.61 16.36 -10.63
N TYR A 285 16.41 16.01 -10.18
CA TYR A 285 16.08 16.00 -8.74
C TYR A 285 16.99 15.08 -7.92
N LEU A 286 17.35 13.90 -8.44
CA LEU A 286 18.28 12.99 -7.76
C LEU A 286 19.70 13.57 -7.63
N PHE A 287 20.18 14.32 -8.65
CA PHE A 287 21.45 15.06 -8.54
C PHE A 287 21.39 16.13 -7.47
N ASP A 288 20.32 16.95 -7.48
CA ASP A 288 20.14 18.01 -6.48
C ASP A 288 20.02 17.45 -5.05
N LEU A 289 19.48 16.24 -4.91
CA LEU A 289 19.37 15.54 -3.62
C LEU A 289 20.73 15.10 -3.08
N ALA A 290 21.65 14.63 -3.95
CA ALA A 290 23.00 14.23 -3.57
C ALA A 290 23.87 15.42 -3.15
N GLU A 291 23.57 16.63 -3.61
CA GLU A 291 24.28 17.87 -3.26
C GLU A 291 23.80 18.52 -1.94
N ARG A 292 22.68 18.08 -1.37
CA ARG A 292 22.10 18.60 -0.11
C ARG A 292 22.73 17.96 1.11
#